data_ae02fc9c9fe84a99ad4570935de83464
#
_entry.id   ae02fc9c9fe84a99ad4570935de83464
#
_cell.length_a   1.000
_cell.length_b   1.000
_cell.length_c   1.000
_cell.angle_alpha   90.00
_cell.angle_beta   90.00
_cell.angle_gamma   90.00
#
_symmetry.space_group_name_H-M   'P 1'
#
loop_
_entity.id
_entity.type
_entity.pdbx_description
1 polymer ?
#
loop_
_entity_poly.entity_id
_entity_poly.type
_entity_poly.pdbx_seq_one_letter_code
_entity_poly.pdbx_strand_id
1 'polypeptide(L)'
;MSSCEISIVLRPDYEDDQVEDFVPAPRSVPTEPFTLSIIDNGKPKAKHLLGELASLLEDRFPIADVELVSKSSAGKPLEADVAQSVAARSRMVITGLGD
;
A
#
# COMPACT_ATOMS: atom_id res chain seq x y z
N MET A 1 44.73 -4.50 -28.63
CA MET A 1 44.53 -4.48 -27.18
C MET A 1 43.05 -4.31 -26.90
N SER A 2 42.48 -5.26 -26.24
CA SER A 2 41.10 -5.15 -25.81
C SER A 2 41.05 -4.33 -24.52
N SER A 3 40.30 -3.28 -24.51
CA SER A 3 39.97 -2.59 -23.27
C SER A 3 38.90 -3.41 -22.53
N CYS A 4 39.15 -3.73 -21.28
CA CYS A 4 38.16 -4.33 -20.41
C CYS A 4 37.17 -3.26 -19.96
N GLU A 5 35.96 -3.31 -20.51
CA GLU A 5 34.88 -2.50 -19.97
C GLU A 5 34.23 -3.26 -18.81
N ILE A 6 34.18 -2.64 -17.66
CA ILE A 6 33.47 -3.22 -16.52
C ILE A 6 32.08 -2.61 -16.51
N SER A 7 31.09 -3.45 -16.76
CA SER A 7 29.70 -3.04 -16.64
C SER A 7 29.14 -3.50 -15.30
N ILE A 8 28.49 -2.59 -14.60
CA ILE A 8 27.79 -2.94 -13.37
C ILE A 8 26.35 -3.26 -13.72
N VAL A 9 25.96 -4.50 -13.47
CA VAL A 9 24.59 -4.97 -13.68
C VAL A 9 23.97 -5.23 -12.30
N LEU A 10 22.84 -4.58 -12.03
CA LEU A 10 22.14 -4.80 -10.79
C LEU A 10 21.43 -6.15 -10.81
N ARG A 11 21.60 -6.92 -9.76
CA ARG A 11 20.95 -8.22 -9.62
C ARG A 11 19.56 -8.00 -9.00
N PRO A 12 18.50 -8.48 -9.63
CA PRO A 12 17.16 -8.34 -9.07
C PRO A 12 16.92 -9.22 -7.83
N ASP A 13 17.76 -10.24 -7.63
CA ASP A 13 17.71 -11.14 -6.49
C ASP A 13 18.62 -10.71 -5.34
N TYR A 14 19.18 -9.50 -5.41
CA TYR A 14 20.06 -9.00 -4.35
C TYR A 14 19.28 -8.73 -3.07
N GLU A 15 19.78 -9.28 -1.96
CA GLU A 15 19.26 -9.01 -0.62
C GLU A 15 20.20 -8.05 0.11
N ASP A 16 19.62 -7.01 0.68
CA ASP A 16 20.37 -6.04 1.46
C ASP A 16 20.46 -6.52 2.92
N ASP A 17 21.67 -6.85 3.37
CA ASP A 17 21.91 -7.31 4.73
C ASP A 17 21.61 -6.25 5.80
N GLN A 18 21.46 -4.99 5.38
CA GLN A 18 21.18 -3.87 6.28
C GLN A 18 19.69 -3.57 6.43
N VAL A 19 18.83 -4.27 5.72
CA VAL A 19 17.39 -4.12 5.87
C VAL A 19 16.95 -4.77 7.17
N GLU A 20 16.23 -4.01 7.99
CA GLU A 20 15.66 -4.54 9.22
C GLU A 20 14.67 -5.65 8.92
N ASP A 21 14.61 -6.63 9.81
CA ASP A 21 13.62 -7.71 9.70
C ASP A 21 12.22 -7.12 9.68
N PHE A 22 11.48 -7.45 8.65
CA PHE A 22 10.10 -6.99 8.50
C PHE A 22 9.15 -7.97 9.18
N VAL A 23 8.37 -7.46 10.14
CA VAL A 23 7.34 -8.24 10.80
C VAL A 23 5.98 -7.78 10.28
N PRO A 24 5.27 -8.61 9.51
CA PRO A 24 3.95 -8.22 9.00
C PRO A 24 2.93 -8.11 10.13
N ALA A 25 1.87 -7.34 9.88
CA ALA A 25 0.76 -7.23 10.81
C ALA A 25 0.06 -8.58 10.99
N PRO A 26 -0.54 -8.84 12.15
CA PRO A 26 -1.28 -10.08 12.40
C PRO A 26 -2.39 -10.28 11.36
N ARG A 27 -2.54 -11.52 10.90
CA ARG A 27 -3.52 -11.91 9.88
C ARG A 27 -4.74 -12.54 10.52
N SER A 28 -5.53 -11.74 11.22
CA SER A 28 -6.80 -12.19 11.80
C SER A 28 -7.96 -11.50 11.10
N VAL A 29 -9.04 -12.25 10.88
CA VAL A 29 -10.27 -11.68 10.29
C VAL A 29 -11.00 -10.90 11.39
N PRO A 30 -11.26 -9.60 11.18
CA PRO A 30 -12.00 -8.82 12.18
C PRO A 30 -13.44 -9.33 12.32
N THR A 31 -13.91 -9.45 13.55
CA THR A 31 -15.29 -9.85 13.87
C THR A 31 -16.12 -8.68 14.37
N GLU A 32 -15.49 -7.59 14.76
CA GLU A 32 -16.15 -6.37 15.21
C GLU A 32 -16.10 -5.31 14.12
N PRO A 33 -17.04 -4.34 14.13
CA PRO A 33 -17.02 -3.25 13.16
C PRO A 33 -15.68 -2.50 13.17
N PHE A 34 -15.15 -2.22 11.99
CA PHE A 34 -13.84 -1.59 11.83
C PHE A 34 -13.83 -0.58 10.67
N THR A 35 -12.82 0.27 10.67
CA THR A 35 -12.58 1.21 9.58
C THR A 35 -11.65 0.58 8.54
N LEU A 36 -12.07 0.62 7.29
CA LEU A 36 -11.25 0.30 6.12
C LEU A 36 -10.77 1.60 5.50
N SER A 37 -9.47 1.76 5.38
CA SER A 37 -8.91 2.91 4.65
C SER A 37 -8.41 2.47 3.29
N ILE A 38 -8.64 3.34 2.31
CA ILE A 38 -8.17 3.14 0.94
C ILE A 38 -7.20 4.25 0.61
N ILE A 39 -6.01 3.88 0.14
CA ILE A 39 -5.01 4.85 -0.30
C ILE A 39 -4.95 4.80 -1.83
N ASP A 40 -5.45 5.86 -2.45
CA ASP A 40 -5.41 6.04 -3.89
C ASP A 40 -4.03 6.55 -4.30
N ASN A 41 -3.34 5.79 -5.15
CA ASN A 41 -1.99 6.13 -5.59
C ASN A 41 -1.93 7.30 -6.59
N GLY A 42 -3.06 7.87 -6.99
CA GLY A 42 -3.10 9.01 -7.90
C GLY A 42 -3.07 8.65 -9.37
N LYS A 43 -3.20 7.36 -9.71
CA LYS A 43 -3.32 6.93 -11.11
C LYS A 43 -4.76 7.09 -11.61
N PRO A 44 -4.96 7.30 -12.93
CA PRO A 44 -6.30 7.39 -13.49
C PRO A 44 -7.14 6.16 -13.15
N LYS A 45 -8.38 6.39 -12.73
CA LYS A 45 -9.37 5.35 -12.38
C LYS A 45 -9.04 4.50 -11.14
N ALA A 46 -7.91 4.71 -10.49
CA ALA A 46 -7.57 3.98 -9.27
C ALA A 46 -8.63 4.19 -8.18
N LYS A 47 -9.02 5.44 -7.97
CA LYS A 47 -10.04 5.82 -7.00
C LYS A 47 -11.36 5.11 -7.27
N HIS A 48 -11.79 5.05 -8.52
CA HIS A 48 -13.04 4.39 -8.92
C HIS A 48 -12.98 2.89 -8.65
N LEU A 49 -11.92 2.23 -9.09
CA LEU A 49 -11.74 0.80 -8.90
C LEU A 49 -11.67 0.41 -7.42
N LEU A 50 -10.91 1.15 -6.65
CA LEU A 50 -10.77 0.89 -5.22
C LEU A 50 -12.08 1.16 -4.46
N GLY A 51 -12.86 2.13 -4.89
CA GLY A 51 -14.18 2.40 -4.34
C GLY A 51 -15.16 1.25 -4.60
N GLU A 52 -15.14 0.69 -5.79
CA GLU A 52 -15.94 -0.49 -6.13
C GLU A 52 -15.52 -1.71 -5.29
N LEU A 53 -14.22 -1.91 -5.12
CA LEU A 53 -13.70 -2.98 -4.28
C LEU A 53 -14.17 -2.81 -2.83
N ALA A 54 -14.12 -1.60 -2.30
CA ALA A 54 -14.58 -1.33 -0.94
C ALA A 54 -16.06 -1.66 -0.77
N SER A 55 -16.89 -1.33 -1.75
CA SER A 55 -18.31 -1.66 -1.73
C SER A 55 -18.55 -3.17 -1.68
N LEU A 56 -17.78 -3.93 -2.43
CA LEU A 56 -17.86 -5.40 -2.39
C LEU A 56 -17.42 -5.96 -1.04
N LEU A 57 -16.42 -5.36 -0.43
CA LEU A 57 -15.93 -5.79 0.89
C LEU A 57 -16.92 -5.45 2.01
N GLU A 58 -17.62 -4.34 1.89
CA GLU A 58 -18.65 -3.97 2.87
C GLU A 58 -19.77 -5.02 2.94
N ASP A 59 -20.06 -5.70 1.83
CA ASP A 59 -21.06 -6.75 1.79
C ASP A 59 -20.61 -8.04 2.49
N ARG A 60 -19.32 -8.20 2.73
CA ARG A 60 -18.74 -9.45 3.24
C ARG A 60 -18.13 -9.34 4.63
N PHE A 61 -17.78 -8.15 5.05
CA PHE A 61 -17.07 -7.91 6.31
C PHE A 61 -17.76 -6.81 7.10
N PRO A 62 -17.59 -6.79 8.44
CA PRO A 62 -18.21 -5.79 9.29
C PRO A 62 -17.48 -4.44 9.20
N ILE A 63 -17.51 -3.82 8.03
CA ILE A 63 -16.89 -2.52 7.82
C ILE A 63 -17.87 -1.43 8.27
N ALA A 64 -17.49 -0.69 9.31
CA ALA A 64 -18.30 0.39 9.83
C ALA A 64 -18.14 1.68 9.03
N ASP A 65 -16.94 1.91 8.49
CA ASP A 65 -16.61 3.12 7.75
C ASP A 65 -15.53 2.85 6.72
N VAL A 66 -15.64 3.51 5.57
CA VAL A 66 -14.63 3.46 4.50
C VAL A 66 -14.07 4.86 4.35
N GLU A 67 -12.76 4.98 4.46
CA GLU A 67 -12.07 6.25 4.35
C GLU A 67 -11.16 6.25 3.13
N LEU A 68 -11.24 7.30 2.32
CA LEU A 68 -10.41 7.44 1.13
C LEU A 68 -9.34 8.51 1.36
N VAL A 69 -8.10 8.11 1.13
CA VAL A 69 -6.95 9.02 1.17
C VAL A 69 -6.30 9.01 -0.21
N SER A 70 -6.21 10.15 -0.85
CA SER A 70 -5.59 10.27 -2.16
C SER A 70 -4.21 10.88 -2.04
N LYS A 71 -3.22 10.25 -2.68
CA LYS A 71 -1.88 10.82 -2.79
C LYS A 71 -1.88 11.93 -3.82
N SER A 72 -1.04 12.94 -3.61
CA SER A 72 -0.88 14.04 -4.57
C SER A 72 -0.18 13.61 -5.85
N SER A 73 0.62 12.56 -5.81
CA SER A 73 1.38 12.06 -6.94
C SER A 73 1.68 10.58 -6.79
N ALA A 74 1.57 9.84 -7.90
CA ALA A 74 1.96 8.43 -7.95
C ALA A 74 3.47 8.24 -7.77
N GLY A 75 4.27 9.27 -8.07
CA GLY A 75 5.73 9.22 -7.95
C GLY A 75 6.27 9.50 -6.55
N LYS A 76 5.41 9.78 -5.59
CA LYS A 76 5.83 10.09 -4.22
C LYS A 76 5.22 9.11 -3.23
N PRO A 77 5.93 8.79 -2.13
CA PRO A 77 5.33 8.01 -1.07
C PRO A 77 4.27 8.80 -0.33
N LEU A 78 3.42 8.11 0.42
CA LEU A 78 2.48 8.75 1.33
C LEU A 78 3.27 9.47 2.43
N GLU A 79 2.83 10.67 2.78
CA GLU A 79 3.48 11.44 3.85
C GLU A 79 3.42 10.68 5.18
N ALA A 80 4.50 10.75 5.96
CA ALA A 80 4.64 9.95 7.18
C ALA A 80 3.56 10.25 8.22
N ASP A 81 3.17 11.51 8.38
CA ASP A 81 2.11 11.90 9.30
C ASP A 81 0.74 11.36 8.87
N VAL A 82 0.46 11.36 7.58
CA VAL A 82 -0.76 10.78 7.03
C VAL A 82 -0.77 9.27 7.22
N ALA A 83 0.36 8.61 6.97
CA ALA A 83 0.50 7.17 7.16
C ALA A 83 0.26 6.77 8.61
N GLN A 84 0.80 7.51 9.56
CA GLN A 84 0.59 7.25 10.99
C GLN A 84 -0.87 7.44 11.39
N SER A 85 -1.51 8.48 10.88
CA SER A 85 -2.91 8.77 11.16
C SER A 85 -3.82 7.66 10.61
N VAL A 86 -3.57 7.22 9.37
CA VAL A 86 -4.31 6.12 8.76
C VAL A 86 -4.12 4.83 9.57
N ALA A 87 -2.89 4.52 9.95
CA ALA A 87 -2.59 3.32 10.73
C ALA A 87 -3.28 3.33 12.09
N ALA A 88 -3.39 4.49 12.72
CA ALA A 88 -3.98 4.60 14.04
C ALA A 88 -5.50 4.37 14.06
N ARG A 89 -6.20 4.74 12.96
CA ARG A 89 -7.66 4.65 12.91
C ARG A 89 -8.21 3.50 12.06
N SER A 90 -7.35 2.79 11.34
CA SER A 90 -7.78 1.76 10.41
C SER A 90 -7.39 0.37 10.89
N ARG A 91 -8.28 -0.58 10.75
CA ARG A 91 -7.98 -2.00 11.01
C ARG A 91 -7.36 -2.64 9.77
N MET A 92 -7.80 -2.24 8.59
CA MET A 92 -7.30 -2.72 7.30
C MET A 92 -7.08 -1.54 6.37
N VAL A 93 -6.08 -1.66 5.52
CA VAL A 93 -5.74 -0.65 4.52
C VAL A 93 -5.53 -1.34 3.19
N ILE A 94 -6.13 -0.78 2.13
CA ILE A 94 -5.91 -1.21 0.77
C ILE A 94 -5.26 -0.05 0.02
N THR A 95 -4.18 -0.30 -0.66
CA THR A 95 -3.51 0.71 -1.48
C THR A 95 -3.32 0.21 -2.90
N GLY A 96 -3.38 1.09 -3.86
CA GLY A 96 -3.22 0.83 -5.29
C GLY A 96 -3.36 2.13 -6.09
N LEU A 97 -3.10 2.13 -7.34
CA LEU A 97 -2.67 1.05 -8.18
C LEU A 97 -1.29 1.37 -8.74
N GLY A 98 -0.52 0.33 -9.04
CA GLY A 98 0.66 0.48 -9.87
C GLY A 98 0.31 0.43 -11.36
N ASP A 99 1.25 0.80 -12.20
CA ASP A 99 1.11 0.67 -13.64
C ASP A 99 1.38 -0.76 -14.10
#